data_a4e4948dd6750b190463fc97f42acdd3
#
_entry.id   a4e4948dd6750b190463fc97f42acdd3
#
_cell.length_a   1.000
_cell.length_b   1.000
_cell.length_c   1.000
_cell.angle_alpha   90.00
_cell.angle_beta   90.00
_cell.angle_gamma   90.00
#
_symmetry.space_group_name_H-M   'P 1'
#
loop_
_entity.id
_entity.type
_entity.pdbx_description
1 polymer ?
#
loop_
_entity_poly.entity_id
_entity_poly.type
_entity_poly.pdbx_seq_one_letter_code
_entity_poly.pdbx_strand_id
1 'polypeptide(L)'
;MTDVRSIDLFHVLVPLRKSIKHASFERASSDNLIVRVTLRDGTVGHGEGLPRPYVTGETIDSTFASLVKLDLPRTLEDVAGLESLVRRLVGFVLPEAQADPRGMAGNAARCALELALLDAFARREGRSVGEAIPWMGSFGEMLNARPGPVRYSGAITAESPGKEIRSALKMRIYGFAQVKVKVGVPGQDDPARLARLRRILGRGMDIRIDANEAWSAGEVVERVRPLLPSRPSVLEQPVPHEEAEALATLRPMLGVPVMLDESLCGYPDAERAVALGTADLLNVRLSKCGGIGPSLKIMDLARRSGLGVQLGCHPGETGLLSAAGRQVACRVRGIRFLEGSYDRHVLARNLIREDITFGYGGRARPLPGVGLGVNVDPDALAALTVAHREVRYD
;
A
#
# COMPACT_ATOMS: atom_id res chain seq x y z
N MET A 1 2.43 31.40 12.46
CA MET A 1 2.00 30.43 13.50
C MET A 1 1.32 29.26 12.78
N THR A 2 1.69 28.01 13.06
CA THR A 2 1.01 26.86 12.44
C THR A 2 -0.42 26.69 12.97
N ASP A 3 -1.32 26.18 12.14
CA ASP A 3 -2.69 25.81 12.54
C ASP A 3 -2.76 24.51 13.35
N VAL A 4 -1.65 23.74 13.40
CA VAL A 4 -1.58 22.50 14.17
C VAL A 4 -1.29 22.83 15.65
N ARG A 5 -2.16 22.35 16.55
CA ARG A 5 -2.01 22.45 18.00
C ARG A 5 -1.17 21.33 18.58
N SER A 6 -1.42 20.11 18.13
CA SER A 6 -0.69 18.94 18.60
C SER A 6 -0.72 17.79 17.60
N ILE A 7 0.23 16.89 17.73
CA ILE A 7 0.16 15.56 17.16
C ILE A 7 0.23 14.51 18.26
N ASP A 8 -0.54 13.47 18.12
CA ASP A 8 -0.49 12.29 18.97
C ASP A 8 -0.02 11.10 18.12
N LEU A 9 0.95 10.37 18.63
CA LEU A 9 1.52 9.17 18.04
C LEU A 9 1.04 7.95 18.83
N PHE A 10 0.41 7.00 18.18
CA PHE A 10 -0.06 5.77 18.80
C PHE A 10 0.62 4.57 18.15
N HIS A 11 1.25 3.73 18.97
CA HIS A 11 1.56 2.36 18.59
C HIS A 11 0.33 1.50 18.82
N VAL A 12 -0.26 1.01 17.75
CA VAL A 12 -1.47 0.21 17.79
C VAL A 12 -1.14 -1.23 17.38
N LEU A 13 -1.53 -2.17 18.21
CA LEU A 13 -1.37 -3.60 17.93
C LEU A 13 -2.69 -4.19 17.42
N VAL A 14 -2.81 -4.29 16.09
CA VAL A 14 -4.04 -4.73 15.43
C VAL A 14 -4.09 -6.25 15.35
N PRO A 15 -5.05 -6.92 16.02
CA PRO A 15 -5.14 -8.38 16.00
C PRO A 15 -5.65 -8.88 14.64
N LEU A 16 -5.03 -9.94 14.13
CA LEU A 16 -5.40 -10.58 12.87
C LEU A 16 -6.33 -11.77 13.14
N ARG A 17 -7.30 -12.01 12.25
CA ARG A 17 -8.18 -13.19 12.32
C ARG A 17 -7.44 -14.51 12.13
N LYS A 18 -6.31 -14.46 11.44
CA LYS A 18 -5.40 -15.59 11.18
C LYS A 18 -3.98 -15.06 11.14
N SER A 19 -3.04 -15.86 11.64
CA SER A 19 -1.62 -15.52 11.46
C SER A 19 -1.27 -15.37 10.00
N ILE A 20 -0.47 -14.36 9.71
CA ILE A 20 0.12 -14.13 8.39
C ILE A 20 1.51 -14.73 8.39
N LYS A 21 1.76 -15.65 7.45
CA LYS A 21 3.06 -16.26 7.23
C LYS A 21 3.75 -15.62 6.05
N HIS A 22 4.96 -15.16 6.28
CA HIS A 22 5.91 -14.73 5.27
C HIS A 22 7.10 -15.72 5.27
N ALA A 23 7.96 -15.69 4.25
CA ALA A 23 9.13 -16.55 4.22
C ALA A 23 10.01 -16.41 5.49
N SER A 24 10.06 -15.20 6.05
CA SER A 24 10.94 -14.84 7.17
C SER A 24 10.26 -14.74 8.54
N PHE A 25 8.92 -14.73 8.63
CA PHE A 25 8.22 -14.54 9.92
C PHE A 25 6.76 -15.01 9.90
N GLU A 26 6.22 -15.25 11.09
CA GLU A 26 4.80 -15.43 11.35
C GLU A 26 4.33 -14.42 12.39
N ARG A 27 3.17 -13.79 12.17
CA ARG A 27 2.59 -12.83 13.12
C ARG A 27 1.08 -12.97 13.23
N ALA A 28 0.60 -12.88 14.47
CA ALA A 28 -0.83 -12.88 14.80
C ALA A 28 -1.42 -11.46 14.95
N SER A 29 -0.59 -10.44 14.93
CA SER A 29 -0.97 -9.04 15.03
C SER A 29 -0.12 -8.18 14.09
N SER A 30 -0.58 -6.97 13.84
CA SER A 30 0.11 -5.96 13.04
C SER A 30 0.46 -4.76 13.90
N ASP A 31 1.75 -4.38 13.91
CA ASP A 31 2.22 -3.14 14.51
C ASP A 31 1.96 -1.99 13.55
N ASN A 32 1.10 -1.05 13.95
CA ASN A 32 0.72 0.08 13.13
C ASN A 32 1.00 1.38 13.89
N LEU A 33 1.54 2.36 13.17
CA LEU A 33 1.63 3.74 13.62
C LEU A 33 0.35 4.45 13.24
N ILE A 34 -0.35 5.02 14.22
CA ILE A 34 -1.44 5.96 13.98
C ILE A 34 -0.98 7.34 14.43
N VAL A 35 -1.16 8.32 13.56
CA VAL A 35 -0.94 9.74 13.86
C VAL A 35 -2.30 10.42 13.94
N ARG A 36 -2.54 11.16 15.02
CA ARG A 36 -3.67 12.08 15.17
C ARG A 36 -3.15 13.50 15.15
N VAL A 37 -3.64 14.31 14.23
CA VAL A 37 -3.39 15.76 14.18
C VAL A 37 -4.60 16.47 14.76
N THR A 38 -4.37 17.40 15.70
CA THR A 38 -5.40 18.30 16.24
C THR A 38 -5.07 19.71 15.79
N LEU A 39 -5.99 20.36 15.07
CA LEU A 39 -5.88 21.76 14.68
C LEU A 39 -6.29 22.70 15.82
N ARG A 40 -5.94 23.99 15.74
CA ARG A 40 -6.25 24.98 16.77
C ARG A 40 -7.76 25.23 16.92
N ASP A 41 -8.54 25.02 15.88
CA ASP A 41 -10.01 25.09 15.92
C ASP A 41 -10.69 23.84 16.51
N GLY A 42 -9.90 22.84 16.91
CA GLY A 42 -10.38 21.57 17.46
C GLY A 42 -10.64 20.48 16.41
N THR A 43 -10.49 20.78 15.12
CA THR A 43 -10.63 19.75 14.07
C THR A 43 -9.55 18.68 14.23
N VAL A 44 -9.94 17.42 14.07
CA VAL A 44 -9.06 16.25 14.24
C VAL A 44 -8.98 15.46 12.94
N GLY A 45 -7.76 15.09 12.55
CA GLY A 45 -7.50 14.16 11.46
C GLY A 45 -6.61 13.00 11.88
N HIS A 46 -6.74 11.88 11.20
CA HIS A 46 -5.98 10.66 11.48
C HIS A 46 -5.28 10.13 10.23
N GLY A 47 -4.12 9.52 10.44
CA GLY A 47 -3.37 8.83 9.40
C GLY A 47 -2.71 7.57 9.93
N GLU A 48 -2.37 6.67 9.03
CA GLU A 48 -1.79 5.38 9.36
C GLU A 48 -0.54 5.12 8.53
N GLY A 49 0.47 4.52 9.16
CA GLY A 49 1.67 3.99 8.55
C GLY A 49 2.02 2.62 9.13
N LEU A 50 2.58 1.76 8.30
CA LEU A 50 3.00 0.43 8.71
C LEU A 50 4.52 0.30 8.62
N PRO A 51 5.27 0.61 9.68
CA PRO A 51 6.70 0.36 9.70
C PRO A 51 6.96 -1.15 9.59
N ARG A 52 7.85 -1.52 8.69
CA ARG A 52 8.18 -2.92 8.41
C ARG A 52 9.69 -3.06 8.26
N PRO A 53 10.39 -3.58 9.29
CA PRO A 53 11.86 -3.69 9.26
C PRO A 53 12.39 -4.44 8.04
N TYR A 54 11.65 -5.44 7.56
CA TYR A 54 12.02 -6.25 6.40
C TYR A 54 11.64 -5.64 5.03
N VAL A 55 10.98 -4.46 5.01
CA VAL A 55 10.62 -3.74 3.77
C VAL A 55 11.33 -2.40 3.71
N THR A 56 11.10 -1.52 4.69
CA THR A 56 11.64 -0.16 4.73
C THR A 56 12.67 0.06 5.82
N GLY A 57 13.03 -0.97 6.60
CA GLY A 57 13.94 -0.86 7.72
C GLY A 57 13.36 -0.13 8.95
N GLU A 58 12.11 0.32 8.89
CA GLU A 58 11.47 1.10 9.96
C GLU A 58 10.90 0.22 11.07
N THR A 59 11.02 0.69 12.30
CA THR A 59 10.34 0.18 13.49
C THR A 59 9.38 1.23 14.04
N ILE A 60 8.49 0.85 14.95
CA ILE A 60 7.65 1.82 15.68
C ILE A 60 8.51 2.86 16.39
N ASP A 61 9.59 2.43 17.06
CA ASP A 61 10.47 3.35 17.79
C ASP A 61 11.14 4.35 16.86
N SER A 62 11.63 3.91 15.69
CA SER A 62 12.23 4.82 14.71
C SER A 62 11.20 5.83 14.17
N THR A 63 9.97 5.40 13.93
CA THR A 63 8.91 6.31 13.46
C THR A 63 8.52 7.35 14.52
N PHE A 64 8.45 6.95 15.79
CA PHE A 64 8.22 7.89 16.90
C PHE A 64 9.37 8.89 17.03
N ALA A 65 10.61 8.39 16.97
CA ALA A 65 11.80 9.25 17.08
C ALA A 65 11.85 10.29 15.96
N SER A 66 11.54 9.93 14.72
CA SER A 66 11.49 10.83 13.58
C SER A 66 10.44 11.92 13.75
N LEU A 67 9.21 11.53 14.12
CA LEU A 67 8.09 12.47 14.22
C LEU A 67 8.19 13.40 15.44
N VAL A 68 8.75 12.93 16.56
CA VAL A 68 8.98 13.76 17.74
C VAL A 68 10.03 14.85 17.50
N LYS A 69 11.06 14.53 16.68
CA LYS A 69 12.13 15.49 16.34
C LYS A 69 11.74 16.49 15.26
N LEU A 70 10.63 16.24 14.56
CA LEU A 70 10.19 17.09 13.47
C LEU A 70 9.70 18.45 13.98
N ASP A 71 10.33 19.52 13.50
CA ASP A 71 9.83 20.89 13.69
C ASP A 71 8.64 21.13 12.74
N LEU A 72 7.47 20.62 13.16
CA LEU A 72 6.24 20.72 12.37
C LEU A 72 5.78 22.17 12.17
N PRO A 73 5.86 23.10 13.15
CA PRO A 73 5.57 24.51 12.94
C PRO A 73 6.36 25.12 11.78
N ARG A 74 7.67 24.89 11.74
CA ARG A 74 8.54 25.36 10.66
C ARG A 74 8.21 24.65 9.33
N THR A 75 7.93 23.36 9.40
CA THR A 75 7.56 22.58 8.21
C THR A 75 6.27 23.09 7.57
N LEU A 76 5.32 23.56 8.37
CA LEU A 76 4.01 24.06 7.94
C LEU A 76 3.91 25.60 7.99
N GLU A 77 5.05 26.30 7.95
CA GLU A 77 5.06 27.75 7.83
C GLU A 77 4.30 28.17 6.56
N ASP A 78 3.46 29.20 6.67
CA ASP A 78 2.59 29.73 5.60
C ASP A 78 1.50 28.75 5.08
N VAL A 79 1.22 27.67 5.79
CA VAL A 79 0.09 26.79 5.48
C VAL A 79 -1.19 27.33 6.10
N ALA A 80 -2.07 27.93 5.26
CA ALA A 80 -3.34 28.50 5.69
C ALA A 80 -4.56 27.60 5.41
N GLY A 81 -4.44 26.60 4.53
CA GLY A 81 -5.54 25.73 4.13
C GLY A 81 -5.06 24.47 3.40
N LEU A 82 -6.02 23.66 2.97
CA LEU A 82 -5.75 22.35 2.36
C LEU A 82 -4.87 22.48 1.10
N GLU A 83 -5.11 23.44 0.25
CA GLU A 83 -4.33 23.61 -0.98
C GLU A 83 -2.87 23.99 -0.69
N SER A 84 -2.63 24.94 0.22
CA SER A 84 -1.27 25.31 0.64
C SER A 84 -0.57 24.17 1.37
N LEU A 85 -1.30 23.40 2.19
CA LEU A 85 -0.79 22.16 2.79
C LEU A 85 -0.31 21.17 1.73
N VAL A 86 -1.14 20.89 0.74
CA VAL A 86 -0.79 19.95 -0.34
C VAL A 86 0.48 20.38 -1.07
N ARG A 87 0.59 21.66 -1.44
CA ARG A 87 1.80 22.20 -2.07
C ARG A 87 3.05 22.02 -1.20
N ARG A 88 2.91 22.22 0.11
CA ARG A 88 4.00 22.01 1.09
C ARG A 88 4.40 20.52 1.17
N LEU A 89 3.43 19.62 1.25
CA LEU A 89 3.65 18.18 1.38
C LEU A 89 4.27 17.53 0.14
N VAL A 90 4.04 18.06 -1.05
CA VAL A 90 4.63 17.55 -2.31
C VAL A 90 6.17 17.56 -2.29
N GLY A 91 6.78 18.57 -1.66
CA GLY A 91 8.23 18.68 -1.51
C GLY A 91 8.77 18.18 -0.17
N PHE A 92 7.89 17.78 0.74
CA PHE A 92 8.29 17.37 2.08
C PHE A 92 8.93 15.99 2.08
N VAL A 93 10.12 15.88 2.64
CA VAL A 93 10.88 14.65 2.84
C VAL A 93 11.43 14.66 4.26
N LEU A 94 11.31 13.56 4.98
CA LEU A 94 11.95 13.42 6.29
C LEU A 94 13.47 13.40 6.15
N PRO A 95 14.24 13.94 7.12
CA PRO A 95 15.70 14.00 7.05
C PRO A 95 16.36 12.62 6.83
N GLU A 96 15.80 11.58 7.41
CA GLU A 96 16.28 10.21 7.28
C GLU A 96 16.22 9.71 5.82
N ALA A 97 15.14 10.06 5.09
CA ALA A 97 14.99 9.68 3.69
C ALA A 97 15.96 10.41 2.75
N GLN A 98 16.39 11.62 3.11
CA GLN A 98 17.39 12.37 2.32
C GLN A 98 18.75 11.71 2.32
N ALA A 99 19.12 11.01 3.41
CA ALA A 99 20.37 10.31 3.55
C ALA A 99 20.34 8.86 3.04
N ASP A 100 19.15 8.35 2.71
CA ASP A 100 18.95 6.98 2.25
C ASP A 100 19.02 6.89 0.72
N PRO A 101 19.93 6.07 0.15
CA PRO A 101 20.05 5.91 -1.31
C PRO A 101 18.77 5.42 -2.00
N ARG A 102 17.92 4.66 -1.29
CA ARG A 102 16.63 4.19 -1.79
C ARG A 102 15.49 5.17 -1.49
N GLY A 103 15.71 6.20 -0.67
CA GLY A 103 14.73 7.19 -0.29
C GLY A 103 13.51 6.61 0.44
N MET A 104 13.69 5.52 1.20
CA MET A 104 12.60 4.81 1.86
C MET A 104 12.57 4.97 3.38
N ALA A 105 13.68 5.39 3.99
CA ALA A 105 13.78 5.61 5.44
C ALA A 105 12.75 6.67 5.88
N GLY A 106 11.95 6.35 6.89
CA GLY A 106 10.88 7.22 7.37
C GLY A 106 9.61 7.24 6.53
N ASN A 107 9.45 6.39 5.52
CA ASN A 107 8.27 6.39 4.64
C ASN A 107 6.96 6.08 5.37
N ALA A 108 6.95 5.12 6.31
CA ALA A 108 5.75 4.83 7.09
C ALA A 108 5.39 5.99 8.03
N ALA A 109 6.40 6.61 8.67
CA ALA A 109 6.19 7.81 9.50
C ALA A 109 5.64 8.98 8.67
N ARG A 110 6.25 9.23 7.50
CA ARG A 110 5.81 10.27 6.58
C ARG A 110 4.38 10.01 6.08
N CYS A 111 4.06 8.79 5.71
CA CYS A 111 2.72 8.42 5.26
C CYS A 111 1.67 8.69 6.35
N ALA A 112 1.90 8.25 7.58
CA ALA A 112 0.98 8.48 8.68
C ALA A 112 0.75 9.98 8.95
N LEU A 113 1.83 10.77 8.96
CA LEU A 113 1.74 12.21 9.15
C LEU A 113 1.02 12.92 7.99
N GLU A 114 1.39 12.60 6.73
CA GLU A 114 0.75 13.17 5.53
C GLU A 114 -0.76 12.92 5.55
N LEU A 115 -1.17 11.68 5.80
CA LEU A 115 -2.59 11.32 5.82
C LEU A 115 -3.35 12.02 6.96
N ALA A 116 -2.75 12.13 8.15
CA ALA A 116 -3.37 12.82 9.28
C ALA A 116 -3.55 14.31 9.02
N LEU A 117 -2.55 14.98 8.43
CA LEU A 117 -2.64 16.37 8.03
C LEU A 117 -3.69 16.58 6.94
N LEU A 118 -3.67 15.75 5.89
CA LEU A 118 -4.66 15.83 4.81
C LEU A 118 -6.07 15.59 5.33
N ASP A 119 -6.27 14.62 6.23
CA ASP A 119 -7.58 14.33 6.84
C ASP A 119 -8.08 15.51 7.66
N ALA A 120 -7.21 16.12 8.53
CA ALA A 120 -7.57 17.24 9.37
C ALA A 120 -7.97 18.48 8.54
N PHE A 121 -7.12 18.90 7.60
CA PHE A 121 -7.38 20.09 6.79
C PHE A 121 -8.55 19.89 5.82
N ALA A 122 -8.70 18.70 5.24
CA ALA A 122 -9.84 18.39 4.39
C ALA A 122 -11.16 18.40 5.20
N ARG A 123 -11.18 17.85 6.42
CA ARG A 123 -12.34 17.93 7.34
C ARG A 123 -12.71 19.35 7.67
N ARG A 124 -11.73 20.19 8.01
CA ARG A 124 -11.93 21.61 8.31
C ARG A 124 -12.61 22.36 7.16
N GLU A 125 -12.23 22.04 5.93
CA GLU A 125 -12.80 22.68 4.74
C GLU A 125 -14.03 21.97 4.16
N GLY A 126 -14.54 20.92 4.80
CA GLY A 126 -15.70 20.16 4.32
C GLY A 126 -15.43 19.39 3.01
N ARG A 127 -14.17 19.06 2.71
CA ARG A 127 -13.74 18.39 1.49
C ARG A 127 -13.28 16.95 1.76
N SER A 128 -13.22 16.13 0.71
CA SER A 128 -12.55 14.83 0.76
C SER A 128 -11.07 14.95 0.39
N VAL A 129 -10.23 14.05 0.91
CA VAL A 129 -8.81 13.96 0.50
C VAL A 129 -8.69 13.67 -1.00
N GLY A 130 -9.65 12.94 -1.59
CA GLY A 130 -9.70 12.69 -3.03
C GLY A 130 -9.82 13.97 -3.88
N GLU A 131 -10.38 15.06 -3.34
CA GLU A 131 -10.43 16.35 -4.03
C GLU A 131 -9.10 17.08 -4.02
N ALA A 132 -8.23 16.79 -3.05
CA ALA A 132 -6.90 17.38 -2.95
C ALA A 132 -5.86 16.71 -3.86
N ILE A 133 -6.11 15.48 -4.32
CA ILE A 133 -5.18 14.70 -5.17
C ILE A 133 -4.74 15.48 -6.43
N PRO A 134 -5.62 16.19 -7.19
CA PRO A 134 -5.22 16.97 -8.35
C PRO A 134 -4.22 18.10 -8.06
N TRP A 135 -4.13 18.57 -6.82
CA TRP A 135 -3.21 19.64 -6.41
C TRP A 135 -1.81 19.12 -6.07
N MET A 136 -1.63 17.79 -5.96
CA MET A 136 -0.36 17.15 -5.57
C MET A 136 0.68 17.13 -6.69
N GLY A 137 0.31 17.54 -7.91
CA GLY A 137 1.23 17.61 -9.04
C GLY A 137 0.52 17.73 -10.39
N SER A 138 1.29 17.95 -11.45
CA SER A 138 0.79 18.03 -12.83
C SER A 138 0.72 16.64 -13.46
N PHE A 139 -0.24 15.82 -13.03
CA PHE A 139 -0.34 14.41 -13.45
C PHE A 139 -1.15 14.21 -14.75
N GLY A 140 -1.66 15.28 -15.35
CA GLY A 140 -2.34 15.24 -16.65
C GLY A 140 -3.46 14.21 -16.73
N GLU A 141 -3.40 13.37 -17.77
CA GLU A 141 -4.41 12.34 -18.03
C GLU A 141 -4.40 11.16 -17.03
N MET A 142 -3.43 11.11 -16.12
CA MET A 142 -3.37 10.06 -15.08
C MET A 142 -4.56 10.16 -14.13
N LEU A 143 -5.19 11.32 -14.00
CA LEU A 143 -6.28 11.51 -13.07
C LEU A 143 -7.65 11.53 -13.78
N ASN A 144 -8.62 10.91 -13.11
CA ASN A 144 -10.03 11.06 -13.46
C ASN A 144 -10.53 12.45 -13.04
N ALA A 145 -11.32 13.11 -13.89
CA ALA A 145 -11.95 14.38 -13.53
C ALA A 145 -12.86 14.26 -12.30
N ARG A 146 -13.53 13.10 -12.16
CA ARG A 146 -14.34 12.74 -10.98
C ARG A 146 -13.94 11.36 -10.48
N PRO A 147 -14.01 11.09 -9.15
CA PRO A 147 -13.77 9.77 -8.62
C PRO A 147 -14.69 8.73 -9.24
N GLY A 148 -14.13 7.61 -9.69
CA GLY A 148 -14.87 6.50 -10.29
C GLY A 148 -14.89 5.27 -9.41
N PRO A 149 -15.79 4.29 -9.69
CA PRO A 149 -15.77 3.01 -9.00
C PRO A 149 -14.51 2.21 -9.34
N VAL A 150 -14.10 1.35 -8.42
CA VAL A 150 -12.90 0.53 -8.55
C VAL A 150 -13.22 -0.95 -8.37
N ARG A 151 -12.26 -1.82 -8.72
CA ARG A 151 -12.38 -3.26 -8.54
C ARG A 151 -11.12 -3.82 -7.89
N TYR A 152 -11.28 -4.40 -6.70
CA TYR A 152 -10.22 -5.08 -5.96
C TYR A 152 -9.98 -6.49 -6.49
N SER A 153 -8.76 -6.95 -6.38
CA SER A 153 -8.34 -8.32 -6.69
C SER A 153 -8.61 -9.26 -5.51
N GLY A 154 -8.88 -10.52 -5.79
CA GLY A 154 -8.85 -11.58 -4.80
C GLY A 154 -7.43 -12.05 -4.48
N ALA A 155 -7.25 -12.77 -3.38
CA ALA A 155 -5.99 -13.42 -3.03
C ALA A 155 -6.20 -14.86 -2.59
N ILE A 156 -5.33 -15.76 -3.06
CA ILE A 156 -5.28 -17.17 -2.67
C ILE A 156 -3.91 -17.42 -2.07
N THR A 157 -3.88 -17.72 -0.78
CA THR A 157 -2.66 -18.05 -0.05
C THR A 157 -2.48 -19.56 0.03
N ALA A 158 -1.22 -20.01 -0.02
CA ALA A 158 -0.86 -21.41 0.05
C ALA A 158 -0.96 -21.92 1.50
N GLU A 159 -1.98 -22.73 1.80
CA GLU A 159 -2.08 -23.38 3.10
C GLU A 159 -2.15 -24.92 2.96
N SER A 160 -3.11 -25.40 2.16
CA SER A 160 -3.30 -26.81 1.84
C SER A 160 -4.16 -26.95 0.60
N PRO A 161 -4.08 -28.07 -0.15
CA PRO A 161 -4.85 -28.26 -1.38
C PRO A 161 -6.36 -28.04 -1.20
N GLY A 162 -6.95 -28.57 -0.13
CA GLY A 162 -8.39 -28.42 0.13
C GLY A 162 -8.80 -26.99 0.48
N LYS A 163 -7.95 -26.23 1.20
CA LYS A 163 -8.19 -24.80 1.50
C LYS A 163 -8.03 -23.95 0.25
N GLU A 164 -7.04 -24.23 -0.60
CA GLU A 164 -6.86 -23.54 -1.88
C GLU A 164 -8.05 -23.73 -2.82
N ILE A 165 -8.53 -24.98 -2.98
CA ILE A 165 -9.70 -25.30 -3.80
C ILE A 165 -10.92 -24.52 -3.33
N ARG A 166 -11.19 -24.52 -2.00
CA ARG A 166 -12.31 -23.74 -1.43
C ARG A 166 -12.13 -22.25 -1.65
N SER A 167 -10.91 -21.73 -1.51
CA SER A 167 -10.62 -20.32 -1.78
C SER A 167 -10.84 -19.97 -3.24
N ALA A 168 -10.36 -20.78 -4.18
CA ALA A 168 -10.55 -20.57 -5.61
C ALA A 168 -12.03 -20.61 -6.00
N LEU A 169 -12.80 -21.56 -5.47
CA LEU A 169 -14.26 -21.61 -5.68
C LEU A 169 -14.96 -20.35 -5.14
N LYS A 170 -14.57 -19.90 -3.94
CA LYS A 170 -15.10 -18.63 -3.38
C LYS A 170 -14.78 -17.44 -4.28
N MET A 171 -13.54 -17.31 -4.77
CA MET A 171 -13.14 -16.22 -5.68
C MET A 171 -13.99 -16.24 -6.96
N ARG A 172 -14.22 -17.43 -7.54
CA ARG A 172 -15.05 -17.58 -8.73
C ARG A 172 -16.51 -17.25 -8.47
N ILE A 173 -17.12 -17.79 -7.39
CA ILE A 173 -18.52 -17.56 -7.03
C ILE A 173 -18.74 -16.09 -6.65
N TYR A 174 -17.79 -15.46 -5.95
CA TYR A 174 -17.84 -14.05 -5.59
C TYR A 174 -17.61 -13.11 -6.78
N GLY A 175 -17.30 -13.65 -7.95
CA GLY A 175 -17.23 -12.90 -9.21
C GLY A 175 -15.98 -12.03 -9.36
N PHE A 176 -14.88 -12.35 -8.70
CA PHE A 176 -13.61 -11.64 -8.94
C PHE A 176 -13.17 -11.79 -10.40
N ALA A 177 -12.58 -10.73 -10.95
CA ALA A 177 -11.97 -10.76 -12.28
C ALA A 177 -10.48 -11.15 -12.22
N GLN A 178 -9.86 -10.91 -11.08
CA GLN A 178 -8.40 -11.03 -10.88
C GLN A 178 -8.13 -11.65 -9.52
N VAL A 179 -7.12 -12.52 -9.46
CA VAL A 179 -6.63 -13.11 -8.21
C VAL A 179 -5.10 -13.14 -8.18
N LYS A 180 -4.54 -12.94 -6.97
CA LYS A 180 -3.13 -13.20 -6.68
C LYS A 180 -2.96 -14.57 -6.06
N VAL A 181 -1.95 -15.34 -6.49
CA VAL A 181 -1.59 -16.65 -5.97
C VAL A 181 -0.14 -16.61 -5.53
N LYS A 182 0.14 -16.96 -4.26
CA LYS A 182 1.52 -17.11 -3.79
C LYS A 182 2.17 -18.35 -4.38
N VAL A 183 3.43 -18.20 -4.80
CA VAL A 183 4.29 -19.29 -5.32
C VAL A 183 5.66 -19.26 -4.62
N GLY A 184 6.50 -20.24 -4.87
CA GLY A 184 7.84 -20.30 -4.30
C GLY A 184 7.88 -20.76 -2.84
N VAL A 185 6.76 -21.22 -2.28
CA VAL A 185 6.75 -21.75 -0.91
C VAL A 185 7.45 -23.11 -0.87
N PRO A 186 8.48 -23.30 -0.02
CA PRO A 186 9.22 -24.55 0.06
C PRO A 186 8.31 -25.78 0.26
N GLY A 187 8.60 -26.86 -0.48
CA GLY A 187 7.85 -28.13 -0.40
C GLY A 187 6.52 -28.13 -1.16
N GLN A 188 6.17 -27.08 -1.89
CA GLN A 188 4.96 -27.04 -2.72
C GLN A 188 5.26 -27.29 -4.21
N ASP A 189 4.41 -28.06 -4.85
CA ASP A 189 4.42 -28.26 -6.31
C ASP A 189 3.58 -27.14 -6.97
N ASP A 190 4.21 -26.00 -7.22
CA ASP A 190 3.55 -24.82 -7.79
C ASP A 190 2.97 -25.08 -9.20
N PRO A 191 3.62 -25.79 -10.12
CA PRO A 191 3.04 -26.15 -11.41
C PRO A 191 1.71 -26.89 -11.28
N ALA A 192 1.67 -27.96 -10.48
CA ALA A 192 0.43 -28.74 -10.26
C ALA A 192 -0.65 -27.93 -9.54
N ARG A 193 -0.26 -27.07 -8.57
CA ARG A 193 -1.14 -26.15 -7.87
C ARG A 193 -1.78 -25.14 -8.82
N LEU A 194 -0.98 -24.44 -9.61
CA LEU A 194 -1.46 -23.44 -10.57
C LEU A 194 -2.35 -24.06 -11.65
N ALA A 195 -2.00 -25.25 -12.16
CA ALA A 195 -2.83 -25.97 -13.13
C ALA A 195 -4.20 -26.32 -12.54
N ARG A 196 -4.26 -26.78 -11.28
CA ARG A 196 -5.50 -27.04 -10.55
C ARG A 196 -6.31 -25.76 -10.35
N LEU A 197 -5.68 -24.67 -9.87
CA LEU A 197 -6.33 -23.38 -9.66
C LEU A 197 -6.87 -22.82 -10.98
N ARG A 198 -6.11 -22.90 -12.07
CA ARG A 198 -6.55 -22.45 -13.41
C ARG A 198 -7.79 -23.19 -13.90
N ARG A 199 -7.91 -24.50 -13.64
CA ARG A 199 -9.12 -25.25 -13.99
C ARG A 199 -10.34 -24.75 -13.22
N ILE A 200 -10.20 -24.47 -11.93
CA ILE A 200 -11.29 -24.00 -11.06
C ILE A 200 -11.68 -22.57 -11.41
N LEU A 201 -10.72 -21.67 -11.54
CA LEU A 201 -10.92 -20.24 -11.80
C LEU A 201 -11.39 -19.99 -13.25
N GLY A 202 -11.07 -20.90 -14.16
CA GLY A 202 -11.38 -20.76 -15.57
C GLY A 202 -10.42 -19.82 -16.32
N ARG A 203 -10.57 -19.78 -17.65
CA ARG A 203 -9.67 -18.99 -18.52
C ARG A 203 -9.91 -17.48 -18.46
N GLY A 204 -11.09 -17.04 -18.06
CA GLY A 204 -11.46 -15.63 -18.02
C GLY A 204 -10.98 -14.88 -16.77
N MET A 205 -10.53 -15.60 -15.73
CA MET A 205 -9.98 -14.96 -14.53
C MET A 205 -8.49 -14.70 -14.72
N ASP A 206 -8.08 -13.45 -14.50
CA ASP A 206 -6.68 -13.06 -14.50
C ASP A 206 -5.99 -13.61 -13.23
N ILE A 207 -4.92 -14.39 -13.39
CA ILE A 207 -4.11 -14.91 -12.31
C ILE A 207 -2.75 -14.25 -12.38
N ARG A 208 -2.38 -13.46 -11.37
CA ARG A 208 -0.98 -13.07 -11.15
C ARG A 208 -0.38 -13.94 -10.04
N ILE A 209 0.90 -14.18 -10.14
CA ILE A 209 1.67 -14.98 -9.18
C ILE A 209 2.65 -14.08 -8.42
N ASP A 210 2.83 -14.36 -7.13
CA ASP A 210 3.67 -13.59 -6.23
C ASP A 210 4.67 -14.54 -5.55
N ALA A 211 5.94 -14.35 -5.85
CA ALA A 211 7.01 -15.19 -5.33
C ALA A 211 7.61 -14.69 -4.01
N ASN A 212 7.33 -13.42 -3.64
CA ASN A 212 7.88 -12.81 -2.41
C ASN A 212 9.36 -13.12 -2.22
N GLU A 213 10.20 -12.82 -3.22
CA GLU A 213 11.66 -12.98 -3.17
C GLU A 213 12.13 -14.46 -3.07
N ALA A 214 11.32 -15.44 -3.48
CA ALA A 214 11.58 -16.86 -3.21
C ALA A 214 12.76 -17.46 -3.97
N TRP A 215 13.20 -16.89 -5.08
CA TRP A 215 14.19 -17.51 -5.97
C TRP A 215 15.40 -16.60 -6.19
N SER A 216 16.59 -17.19 -6.24
CA SER A 216 17.78 -16.46 -6.66
C SER A 216 17.74 -16.07 -8.15
N ALA A 217 18.50 -15.07 -8.54
CA ALA A 217 18.65 -14.69 -9.95
C ALA A 217 19.13 -15.85 -10.83
N GLY A 218 19.96 -16.75 -10.28
CA GLY A 218 20.45 -17.94 -11.00
C GLY A 218 19.38 -19.01 -11.26
N GLU A 219 18.32 -19.06 -10.45
CA GLU A 219 17.28 -20.08 -10.52
C GLU A 219 15.99 -19.62 -11.20
N VAL A 220 15.71 -18.31 -11.18
CA VAL A 220 14.39 -17.75 -11.48
C VAL A 220 13.83 -18.20 -12.84
N VAL A 221 14.65 -18.31 -13.89
CA VAL A 221 14.20 -18.71 -15.23
C VAL A 221 13.68 -20.16 -15.22
N GLU A 222 14.40 -21.05 -14.56
CA GLU A 222 14.01 -22.47 -14.48
C GLU A 222 12.79 -22.67 -13.57
N ARG A 223 12.68 -21.88 -12.51
CA ARG A 223 11.52 -21.89 -11.60
C ARG A 223 10.24 -21.38 -12.24
N VAL A 224 10.34 -20.38 -13.11
CA VAL A 224 9.19 -19.75 -13.77
C VAL A 224 8.68 -20.56 -14.95
N ARG A 225 9.57 -21.17 -15.74
CA ARG A 225 9.21 -21.93 -16.96
C ARG A 225 8.05 -22.93 -16.77
N PRO A 226 8.02 -23.80 -15.74
CA PRO A 226 6.92 -24.75 -15.54
C PRO A 226 5.60 -24.10 -15.09
N LEU A 227 5.58 -22.81 -14.71
CA LEU A 227 4.38 -22.10 -14.30
C LEU A 227 3.63 -21.49 -15.49
N LEU A 228 4.32 -21.24 -16.61
CA LEU A 228 3.79 -20.57 -17.80
C LEU A 228 2.57 -21.25 -18.44
N PRO A 229 2.43 -22.60 -18.47
CA PRO A 229 1.22 -23.25 -18.99
C PRO A 229 -0.07 -22.83 -18.27
N SER A 230 0.02 -22.36 -17.03
CA SER A 230 -1.10 -21.82 -16.27
C SER A 230 -1.46 -20.38 -16.64
N ARG A 231 -0.71 -19.76 -17.57
CA ARG A 231 -0.89 -18.41 -18.09
C ARG A 231 -1.00 -17.34 -16.99
N PRO A 232 0.00 -17.20 -16.13
CA PRO A 232 0.04 -16.05 -15.22
C PRO A 232 0.18 -14.77 -16.03
N SER A 233 -0.52 -13.72 -15.62
CA SER A 233 -0.47 -12.42 -16.31
C SER A 233 0.69 -11.54 -15.85
N VAL A 234 1.19 -11.78 -14.63
CA VAL A 234 2.31 -11.07 -14.01
C VAL A 234 2.97 -11.98 -12.97
N LEU A 235 4.28 -11.85 -12.84
CA LEU A 235 5.12 -12.41 -11.78
C LEU A 235 5.59 -11.27 -10.88
N GLU A 236 5.12 -11.27 -9.63
CA GLU A 236 5.47 -10.27 -8.61
C GLU A 236 6.69 -10.75 -7.83
N GLN A 237 7.67 -9.87 -7.67
CA GLN A 237 8.93 -9.97 -6.90
C GLN A 237 9.56 -11.37 -6.91
N PRO A 238 10.12 -11.80 -8.05
CA PRO A 238 10.65 -13.17 -8.18
C PRO A 238 11.95 -13.40 -7.43
N VAL A 239 12.81 -12.37 -7.32
CA VAL A 239 14.15 -12.44 -6.72
C VAL A 239 14.25 -11.49 -5.52
N PRO A 240 15.20 -11.72 -4.59
CA PRO A 240 15.51 -10.79 -3.51
C PRO A 240 15.77 -9.37 -4.05
N HIS A 241 15.41 -8.35 -3.26
CA HIS A 241 15.56 -6.96 -3.68
C HIS A 241 17.02 -6.57 -3.94
N GLU A 242 17.98 -7.23 -3.29
CA GLU A 242 19.42 -7.07 -3.54
C GLU A 242 19.84 -7.59 -4.91
N GLU A 243 19.09 -8.55 -5.47
CA GLU A 243 19.35 -9.15 -6.78
C GLU A 243 18.48 -8.55 -7.90
N ALA A 244 17.65 -7.54 -7.60
CA ALA A 244 16.66 -6.99 -8.54
C ALA A 244 17.27 -6.45 -9.84
N GLU A 245 18.53 -6.00 -9.84
CA GLU A 245 19.22 -5.52 -11.04
C GLU A 245 19.47 -6.64 -12.07
N ALA A 246 19.61 -7.88 -11.63
CA ALA A 246 19.75 -9.00 -12.54
C ALA A 246 18.51 -9.16 -13.44
N LEU A 247 17.35 -8.66 -13.02
CA LEU A 247 16.13 -8.68 -13.83
C LEU A 247 16.26 -7.87 -15.12
N ALA A 248 17.21 -6.94 -15.23
CA ALA A 248 17.48 -6.23 -16.50
C ALA A 248 17.79 -7.20 -17.65
N THR A 249 18.52 -8.26 -17.36
CA THR A 249 18.86 -9.30 -18.37
C THR A 249 17.94 -10.51 -18.33
N LEU A 250 17.39 -10.86 -17.15
CA LEU A 250 16.58 -12.06 -16.96
C LEU A 250 15.12 -11.87 -17.37
N ARG A 251 14.54 -10.68 -17.18
CA ARG A 251 13.13 -10.39 -17.46
C ARG A 251 12.69 -10.80 -18.88
N PRO A 252 13.45 -10.50 -19.97
CA PRO A 252 13.07 -10.94 -21.30
C PRO A 252 12.98 -12.47 -21.48
N MET A 253 13.66 -13.23 -20.60
CA MET A 253 13.73 -14.70 -20.65
C MET A 253 12.58 -15.37 -19.87
N LEU A 254 11.88 -14.64 -19.02
CA LEU A 254 10.87 -15.20 -18.11
C LEU A 254 9.56 -15.55 -18.81
N GLY A 255 9.25 -14.96 -19.98
CA GLY A 255 8.01 -15.22 -20.71
C GLY A 255 6.73 -14.75 -19.99
N VAL A 256 6.86 -13.98 -18.94
CA VAL A 256 5.77 -13.35 -18.16
C VAL A 256 6.23 -11.97 -17.70
N PRO A 257 5.37 -10.93 -17.73
CA PRO A 257 5.71 -9.61 -17.21
C PRO A 257 6.10 -9.63 -15.74
N VAL A 258 7.13 -8.85 -15.37
CA VAL A 258 7.66 -8.76 -14.01
C VAL A 258 7.15 -7.51 -13.29
N MET A 259 6.72 -7.66 -12.05
CA MET A 259 6.33 -6.58 -11.16
C MET A 259 7.27 -6.52 -9.95
N LEU A 260 7.79 -5.33 -9.63
CA LEU A 260 8.57 -5.10 -8.41
C LEU A 260 7.65 -4.71 -7.25
N ASP A 261 7.90 -5.30 -6.08
CA ASP A 261 7.24 -4.98 -4.80
C ASP A 261 8.29 -4.60 -3.73
N GLU A 262 9.01 -5.54 -3.16
CA GLU A 262 10.02 -5.28 -2.14
C GLU A 262 11.22 -4.46 -2.68
N SER A 263 11.46 -4.53 -3.98
CA SER A 263 12.45 -3.71 -4.70
C SER A 263 11.98 -2.29 -5.02
N LEU A 264 10.75 -1.92 -4.68
CA LEU A 264 10.16 -0.61 -4.92
C LEU A 264 9.67 0.00 -3.60
N CYS A 265 10.49 0.76 -2.92
CA CYS A 265 10.12 1.43 -1.68
C CYS A 265 10.14 2.95 -1.76
N GLY A 266 10.87 3.53 -2.72
CA GLY A 266 10.99 4.97 -2.92
C GLY A 266 11.01 5.39 -4.39
N TYR A 267 11.00 6.70 -4.61
CA TYR A 267 11.12 7.26 -5.97
C TYR A 267 12.45 6.89 -6.64
N PRO A 268 13.62 6.89 -5.94
CA PRO A 268 14.88 6.43 -6.51
C PRO A 268 14.84 4.97 -7.00
N ASP A 269 14.14 4.07 -6.28
CA ASP A 269 13.96 2.69 -6.73
C ASP A 269 13.20 2.63 -8.07
N ALA A 270 12.16 3.47 -8.21
CA ALA A 270 11.37 3.54 -9.44
C ALA A 270 12.21 4.09 -10.61
N GLU A 271 13.00 5.14 -10.38
CA GLU A 271 13.93 5.69 -11.40
C GLU A 271 14.95 4.63 -11.83
N ARG A 272 15.52 3.90 -10.88
CA ARG A 272 16.47 2.82 -11.16
C ARG A 272 15.82 1.68 -11.95
N ALA A 273 14.60 1.27 -11.58
CA ALA A 273 13.85 0.24 -12.29
C ALA A 273 13.58 0.63 -13.75
N VAL A 274 13.22 1.89 -14.01
CA VAL A 274 13.03 2.44 -15.35
C VAL A 274 14.34 2.47 -16.11
N ALA A 275 15.40 3.01 -15.51
CA ALA A 275 16.70 3.18 -16.16
C ALA A 275 17.34 1.85 -16.57
N LEU A 276 17.22 0.82 -15.73
CA LEU A 276 17.78 -0.51 -15.98
C LEU A 276 16.83 -1.46 -16.71
N GLY A 277 15.54 -1.12 -16.83
CA GLY A 277 14.55 -1.98 -17.47
C GLY A 277 14.26 -3.27 -16.69
N THR A 278 14.26 -3.22 -15.34
CA THR A 278 14.09 -4.39 -14.47
C THR A 278 12.64 -4.81 -14.28
N ALA A 279 11.66 -3.98 -14.69
CA ALA A 279 10.24 -4.21 -14.45
C ALA A 279 9.36 -3.92 -15.66
N ASP A 280 8.20 -4.54 -15.69
CA ASP A 280 7.06 -4.21 -16.54
C ASP A 280 5.96 -3.50 -15.73
N LEU A 281 5.89 -3.75 -14.42
CA LEU A 281 4.95 -3.12 -13.50
C LEU A 281 5.64 -2.75 -12.18
N LEU A 282 5.05 -1.76 -11.50
CA LEU A 282 5.45 -1.32 -10.16
C LEU A 282 4.29 -1.52 -9.18
N ASN A 283 4.55 -2.21 -8.04
CA ASN A 283 3.59 -2.34 -6.95
C ASN A 283 3.77 -1.20 -5.94
N VAL A 284 2.96 -0.17 -6.07
CA VAL A 284 2.96 1.00 -5.18
C VAL A 284 2.08 0.71 -3.97
N ARG A 285 2.61 0.89 -2.76
CA ARG A 285 1.86 0.81 -1.49
C ARG A 285 2.06 2.12 -0.74
N LEU A 286 0.99 2.78 -0.31
CA LEU A 286 1.07 4.13 0.25
C LEU A 286 2.06 4.25 1.42
N SER A 287 1.98 3.35 2.39
CA SER A 287 2.88 3.37 3.54
C SER A 287 4.33 3.10 3.15
N LYS A 288 4.57 2.14 2.26
CA LYS A 288 5.90 1.77 1.77
C LYS A 288 6.56 2.91 0.98
N CYS A 289 5.76 3.62 0.20
CA CYS A 289 6.24 4.68 -0.70
C CYS A 289 6.15 6.10 -0.09
N GLY A 290 5.79 6.22 1.18
CA GLY A 290 5.83 7.50 1.90
C GLY A 290 4.58 8.37 1.80
N GLY A 291 3.41 7.81 1.44
CA GLY A 291 2.13 8.51 1.39
C GLY A 291 1.57 8.70 -0.02
N ILE A 292 0.54 9.52 -0.16
CA ILE A 292 -0.17 9.76 -1.44
C ILE A 292 0.73 10.50 -2.42
N GLY A 293 1.34 11.61 -2.00
CA GLY A 293 2.14 12.46 -2.88
C GLY A 293 3.29 11.71 -3.57
N PRO A 294 4.21 11.05 -2.82
CA PRO A 294 5.27 10.25 -3.41
C PRO A 294 4.76 9.09 -4.27
N SER A 295 3.68 8.42 -3.83
CA SER A 295 3.07 7.34 -4.62
C SER A 295 2.58 7.81 -5.98
N LEU A 296 1.95 8.98 -6.06
CA LEU A 296 1.52 9.57 -7.33
C LEU A 296 2.71 9.93 -8.25
N LYS A 297 3.83 10.39 -7.69
CA LYS A 297 5.06 10.65 -8.47
C LYS A 297 5.61 9.36 -9.09
N ILE A 298 5.64 8.27 -8.31
CA ILE A 298 6.06 6.94 -8.80
C ILE A 298 5.10 6.45 -9.90
N MET A 299 3.79 6.56 -9.70
CA MET A 299 2.79 6.16 -10.70
C MET A 299 2.90 6.97 -12.00
N ASP A 300 3.18 8.27 -11.90
CA ASP A 300 3.37 9.12 -13.08
C ASP A 300 4.66 8.78 -13.83
N LEU A 301 5.75 8.51 -13.13
CA LEU A 301 6.98 8.01 -13.73
C LEU A 301 6.73 6.68 -14.44
N ALA A 302 6.08 5.73 -13.81
CA ALA A 302 5.72 4.44 -14.41
C ALA A 302 4.93 4.64 -15.71
N ARG A 303 3.87 5.45 -15.67
CA ARG A 303 3.05 5.76 -16.85
C ARG A 303 3.86 6.37 -17.98
N ARG A 304 4.68 7.39 -17.70
CA ARG A 304 5.53 8.06 -18.72
C ARG A 304 6.57 7.10 -19.31
N SER A 305 6.97 6.09 -18.57
CA SER A 305 7.94 5.08 -18.99
C SER A 305 7.28 3.83 -19.60
N GLY A 306 5.95 3.82 -19.78
CA GLY A 306 5.22 2.68 -20.35
C GLY A 306 5.07 1.48 -19.41
N LEU A 307 5.33 1.66 -18.11
CA LEU A 307 5.15 0.60 -17.10
C LEU A 307 3.71 0.58 -16.55
N GLY A 308 3.23 -0.62 -16.23
CA GLY A 308 1.98 -0.79 -15.51
C GLY A 308 2.11 -0.47 -14.01
N VAL A 309 0.97 -0.24 -13.37
CA VAL A 309 0.91 0.05 -11.92
C VAL A 309 -0.07 -0.89 -11.24
N GLN A 310 0.33 -1.43 -10.10
CA GLN A 310 -0.53 -1.97 -9.06
C GLN A 310 -0.58 -0.97 -7.90
N LEU A 311 -1.76 -0.73 -7.35
CA LEU A 311 -1.88 -0.15 -6.02
C LEU A 311 -2.11 -1.29 -5.04
N GLY A 312 -1.06 -1.64 -4.32
CA GLY A 312 -1.03 -2.70 -3.33
C GLY A 312 -1.37 -2.21 -1.92
N CYS A 313 -1.38 -3.15 -0.98
CA CYS A 313 -1.59 -2.89 0.43
C CYS A 313 -0.63 -3.72 1.29
N HIS A 314 -0.44 -3.31 2.55
CA HIS A 314 0.23 -4.14 3.53
C HIS A 314 -0.79 -5.03 4.26
N PRO A 315 -0.52 -6.33 4.46
CA PRO A 315 -1.33 -7.13 5.35
C PRO A 315 -1.34 -6.56 6.77
N GLY A 316 -2.54 -6.28 7.30
CA GLY A 316 -2.73 -5.67 8.62
C GLY A 316 -2.95 -4.15 8.60
N GLU A 317 -3.08 -3.53 7.41
CA GLU A 317 -3.64 -2.17 7.29
C GLU A 317 -5.02 -2.11 7.92
N THR A 318 -5.31 -1.00 8.60
CA THR A 318 -6.67 -0.74 9.07
C THR A 318 -7.50 -0.01 8.02
N GLY A 319 -8.75 0.26 8.33
CA GLY A 319 -9.62 1.03 7.48
C GLY A 319 -9.12 2.45 7.17
N LEU A 320 -8.21 3.02 7.96
CA LEU A 320 -7.62 4.33 7.67
C LEU A 320 -6.77 4.30 6.38
N LEU A 321 -5.81 3.39 6.33
CA LEU A 321 -4.93 3.29 5.15
C LEU A 321 -5.69 2.70 3.96
N SER A 322 -6.61 1.74 4.20
CA SER A 322 -7.53 1.24 3.19
C SER A 322 -8.39 2.36 2.57
N ALA A 323 -8.86 3.33 3.38
CA ALA A 323 -9.61 4.49 2.90
C ALA A 323 -8.73 5.42 2.05
N ALA A 324 -7.51 5.71 2.48
CA ALA A 324 -6.55 6.49 1.71
C ALA A 324 -6.26 5.83 0.35
N GLY A 325 -6.02 4.52 0.33
CA GLY A 325 -5.86 3.73 -0.90
C GLY A 325 -7.07 3.82 -1.81
N ARG A 326 -8.30 3.81 -1.26
CA ARG A 326 -9.54 3.97 -2.02
C ARG A 326 -9.65 5.36 -2.64
N GLN A 327 -9.31 6.43 -1.91
CA GLN A 327 -9.30 7.81 -2.44
C GLN A 327 -8.38 7.91 -3.66
N VAL A 328 -7.17 7.34 -3.57
CA VAL A 328 -6.20 7.29 -4.67
C VAL A 328 -6.75 6.45 -5.83
N ALA A 329 -7.19 5.22 -5.56
CA ALA A 329 -7.66 4.30 -6.59
C ALA A 329 -8.84 4.86 -7.40
N CYS A 330 -9.76 5.57 -6.75
CA CYS A 330 -10.91 6.18 -7.42
C CYS A 330 -10.52 7.38 -8.31
N ARG A 331 -9.37 8.01 -8.05
CA ARG A 331 -8.88 9.17 -8.81
C ARG A 331 -7.89 8.81 -9.90
N VAL A 332 -7.07 7.79 -9.71
CA VAL A 332 -6.00 7.41 -10.65
C VAL A 332 -6.52 6.47 -11.72
N ARG A 333 -6.24 6.77 -12.99
CA ARG A 333 -6.54 5.91 -14.14
C ARG A 333 -5.43 4.88 -14.35
N GLY A 334 -5.78 3.75 -14.95
CA GLY A 334 -4.80 2.79 -15.44
C GLY A 334 -4.16 1.92 -14.36
N ILE A 335 -4.67 1.94 -13.12
CA ILE A 335 -4.27 0.96 -12.11
C ILE A 335 -4.71 -0.42 -12.61
N ARG A 336 -3.72 -1.26 -12.96
CA ARG A 336 -3.98 -2.58 -13.52
C ARG A 336 -4.49 -3.58 -12.49
N PHE A 337 -3.94 -3.51 -11.27
CA PHE A 337 -4.35 -4.33 -10.14
C PHE A 337 -4.53 -3.47 -8.91
N LEU A 338 -5.54 -3.78 -8.12
CA LEU A 338 -5.85 -3.08 -6.88
C LEU A 338 -5.99 -4.10 -5.75
N GLU A 339 -5.26 -3.89 -4.66
CA GLU A 339 -5.36 -4.63 -3.41
C GLU A 339 -5.78 -3.70 -2.27
N GLY A 340 -6.29 -4.25 -1.18
CA GLY A 340 -6.74 -3.50 0.00
C GLY A 340 -8.22 -3.69 0.29
N SER A 341 -8.72 -2.94 1.27
CA SER A 341 -10.10 -3.03 1.77
C SER A 341 -10.55 -4.47 2.10
N TYR A 342 -9.61 -5.27 2.58
CA TYR A 342 -9.85 -6.62 3.12
C TYR A 342 -10.08 -6.62 4.63
N ASP A 343 -10.21 -5.46 5.25
CA ASP A 343 -10.22 -5.22 6.69
C ASP A 343 -11.09 -6.26 7.43
N ARG A 344 -12.36 -6.37 7.05
CA ARG A 344 -13.32 -7.32 7.62
C ARG A 344 -12.88 -8.79 7.53
N HIS A 345 -12.07 -9.15 6.54
CA HIS A 345 -11.62 -10.53 6.32
C HIS A 345 -10.29 -10.83 7.01
N VAL A 346 -9.49 -9.82 7.27
CA VAL A 346 -8.12 -9.94 7.78
C VAL A 346 -8.03 -9.55 9.25
N LEU A 347 -8.69 -8.45 9.64
CA LEU A 347 -8.61 -7.91 11.00
C LEU A 347 -9.66 -8.54 11.91
N ALA A 348 -9.28 -8.87 13.14
CA ALA A 348 -10.22 -9.26 14.17
C ALA A 348 -10.96 -8.04 14.74
N ARG A 349 -10.30 -6.88 14.76
CA ARG A 349 -10.86 -5.58 15.12
C ARG A 349 -10.29 -4.50 14.21
N ASN A 350 -11.13 -3.59 13.72
CA ASN A 350 -10.75 -2.43 12.91
C ASN A 350 -10.68 -1.16 13.77
N LEU A 351 -10.02 -0.10 13.28
CA LEU A 351 -9.93 1.20 13.92
C LEU A 351 -11.02 2.19 13.47
N ILE A 352 -11.74 1.89 12.41
CA ILE A 352 -12.80 2.75 11.87
C ILE A 352 -14.18 2.19 12.18
N ARG A 353 -15.19 3.08 12.21
CA ARG A 353 -16.58 2.71 12.43
C ARG A 353 -17.26 2.11 11.21
N GLU A 354 -16.84 2.55 10.02
CA GLU A 354 -17.44 2.14 8.75
C GLU A 354 -16.89 0.81 8.26
N ASP A 355 -17.72 0.00 7.62
CA ASP A 355 -17.27 -1.15 6.84
C ASP A 355 -17.05 -0.72 5.40
N ILE A 356 -15.79 -0.51 5.03
CA ILE A 356 -15.38 -0.14 3.67
C ILE A 356 -14.94 -1.35 2.83
N THR A 357 -15.21 -2.56 3.28
CA THR A 357 -14.91 -3.77 2.51
C THR A 357 -15.64 -3.70 1.15
N PHE A 358 -14.95 -4.13 0.10
CA PHE A 358 -15.54 -4.19 -1.24
C PHE A 358 -16.73 -5.17 -1.31
N GLY A 359 -17.66 -4.93 -2.24
CA GLY A 359 -18.80 -5.80 -2.52
C GLY A 359 -18.49 -6.89 -3.55
N TYR A 360 -19.55 -7.49 -4.09
CA TYR A 360 -19.50 -8.57 -5.06
C TYR A 360 -18.55 -8.27 -6.22
N GLY A 361 -17.69 -9.23 -6.55
CA GLY A 361 -16.70 -9.11 -7.62
C GLY A 361 -15.58 -8.13 -7.32
N GLY A 362 -15.32 -7.80 -6.05
CA GLY A 362 -14.32 -6.84 -5.65
C GLY A 362 -14.70 -5.38 -5.92
N ARG A 363 -15.96 -5.09 -6.26
CA ARG A 363 -16.40 -3.73 -6.63
C ARG A 363 -16.56 -2.84 -5.42
N ALA A 364 -16.08 -1.60 -5.55
CA ALA A 364 -16.24 -0.58 -4.53
C ALA A 364 -16.47 0.80 -5.17
N ARG A 365 -17.23 1.64 -4.47
CA ARG A 365 -17.51 3.02 -4.86
C ARG A 365 -16.53 3.98 -4.17
N PRO A 366 -16.38 5.21 -4.65
CA PRO A 366 -15.75 6.28 -3.89
C PRO A 366 -16.37 6.38 -2.50
N LEU A 367 -15.54 6.68 -1.50
CA LEU A 367 -16.03 6.88 -0.15
C LEU A 367 -16.77 8.22 -0.05
N PRO A 368 -17.95 8.24 0.58
CA PRO A 368 -18.64 9.49 0.88
C PRO A 368 -17.98 10.22 2.05
N GLY A 369 -18.29 11.52 2.20
CA GLY A 369 -17.89 12.29 3.36
C GLY A 369 -16.59 13.06 3.19
N VAL A 370 -16.17 13.69 4.28
CA VAL A 370 -15.00 14.58 4.35
C VAL A 370 -13.76 13.83 4.82
N GLY A 371 -12.59 14.46 4.64
CA GLY A 371 -11.32 13.85 5.02
C GLY A 371 -11.03 12.60 4.22
N LEU A 372 -10.58 11.54 4.88
CA LEU A 372 -10.38 10.22 4.29
C LEU A 372 -11.70 9.51 3.93
N GLY A 373 -12.86 10.03 4.41
CA GLY A 373 -14.18 9.43 4.19
C GLY A 373 -14.54 8.33 5.19
N VAL A 374 -13.81 8.25 6.31
CA VAL A 374 -14.04 7.31 7.42
C VAL A 374 -13.81 8.00 8.76
N ASN A 375 -14.34 7.44 9.85
CA ASN A 375 -14.20 7.96 11.20
C ASN A 375 -13.53 6.93 12.11
N VAL A 376 -12.49 7.37 12.82
CA VAL A 376 -11.84 6.52 13.83
C VAL A 376 -12.81 6.28 14.98
N ASP A 377 -12.86 5.04 15.43
CA ASP A 377 -13.54 4.64 16.66
C ASP A 377 -12.57 4.87 17.84
N PRO A 378 -12.86 5.85 18.74
CA PRO A 378 -11.98 6.17 19.87
C PRO A 378 -11.83 4.99 20.84
N ASP A 379 -12.87 4.17 21.02
CA ASP A 379 -12.81 3.01 21.91
C ASP A 379 -11.95 1.89 21.32
N ALA A 380 -12.00 1.73 19.99
CA ALA A 380 -11.11 0.79 19.31
C ALA A 380 -9.65 1.28 19.36
N LEU A 381 -9.41 2.57 19.10
CA LEU A 381 -8.07 3.16 19.19
C LEU A 381 -7.50 3.00 20.61
N ALA A 382 -8.25 3.38 21.64
CA ALA A 382 -7.81 3.24 23.02
C ALA A 382 -7.49 1.79 23.41
N ALA A 383 -8.37 0.85 23.03
CA ALA A 383 -8.21 -0.57 23.39
C ALA A 383 -7.06 -1.28 22.66
N LEU A 384 -6.65 -0.80 21.48
CA LEU A 384 -5.58 -1.42 20.69
C LEU A 384 -4.24 -0.67 20.85
N THR A 385 -4.22 0.48 21.49
CA THR A 385 -3.01 1.27 21.76
C THR A 385 -2.16 0.61 22.85
N VAL A 386 -0.91 0.35 22.55
CA VAL A 386 0.08 -0.20 23.48
C VAL A 386 1.12 0.83 23.91
N ALA A 387 1.31 1.90 23.13
CA ALA A 387 2.12 3.06 23.50
C ALA A 387 1.55 4.33 22.86
N HIS A 388 1.70 5.45 23.56
CA HIS A 388 1.20 6.76 23.11
C HIS A 388 2.20 7.86 23.46
N ARG A 389 2.35 8.84 22.57
CA ARG A 389 3.11 10.06 22.81
C ARG A 389 2.43 11.27 22.18
N GLU A 390 2.27 12.35 22.95
CA GLU A 390 1.78 13.63 22.47
C GLU A 390 2.95 14.61 22.27
N VAL A 391 2.90 15.38 21.18
CA VAL A 391 3.78 16.54 20.92
C VAL A 391 2.88 17.75 20.72
N ARG A 392 3.05 18.78 21.57
CA ARG A 392 2.28 20.04 21.50
C ARG A 392 3.11 21.13 20.86
N TYR A 393 2.45 22.02 20.14
CA TYR A 393 3.02 23.18 19.48
C TYR A 393 2.32 24.45 19.99
N ASP A 394 3.10 25.29 20.66
CA ASP A 394 2.63 26.56 21.25
C ASP A 394 2.34 27.63 20.18
#